data_0ad6132b203709d522d44b3644e7bb06
#
_entry.id   0ad6132b203709d522d44b3644e7bb06
#
_cell.length_a   1.000
_cell.length_b   1.000
_cell.length_c   1.000
_cell.angle_alpha   90.00
_cell.angle_beta   90.00
_cell.angle_gamma   90.00
#
_symmetry.space_group_name_H-M   'P 1'
#
loop_
_entity.id
_entity.type
_entity.pdbx_description
1 polymer ?
#
loop_
_entity_poly.entity_id
_entity_poly.type
_entity_poly.pdbx_seq_one_letter_code
_entity_poly.pdbx_strand_id
1 'polypeptide(L)'
;MKKILSLVCVALMGIASATAQIKVTFNGEVVKDGDVLTHYAVEDPDEGTVGVDESGPVYLAESDCFPLKLVLNYDAEFASKGTWCTFGECSLLFGTTATKIYGVKKEGDAPQVFEAGQMDFQMLHVKFNQGEYKDYLTHTDVYVGENKVLTFYQNFIYADPSGIGSTTAETGVQLVGNSLVYGFASDAPRSLKVYSVDGKLVKSVALSKLNGSVSLGGLQNGVYVYSLLENGKQAKSGKVVLK
;
A
#
# COMPACT_ATOMS: atom_id res chain seq x y z
N MET A 1 -41.01 57.06 -3.64
CA MET A 1 -40.23 56.11 -4.45
C MET A 1 -39.05 55.66 -3.62
N LYS A 2 -39.15 54.48 -2.96
CA LYS A 2 -38.07 53.88 -2.15
C LYS A 2 -37.34 52.85 -3.01
N LYS A 3 -36.06 53.08 -3.31
CA LYS A 3 -35.20 52.12 -3.99
C LYS A 3 -34.72 51.10 -2.99
N ILE A 4 -35.11 49.84 -3.17
CA ILE A 4 -34.61 48.68 -2.43
C ILE A 4 -33.32 48.26 -3.12
N LEU A 5 -32.20 48.45 -2.43
CA LEU A 5 -30.87 47.95 -2.86
C LEU A 5 -30.76 46.51 -2.39
N SER A 6 -30.87 45.56 -3.34
CA SER A 6 -30.70 44.17 -3.07
C SER A 6 -29.19 43.83 -3.00
N LEU A 7 -28.71 43.55 -1.79
CA LEU A 7 -27.33 43.15 -1.54
C LEU A 7 -27.24 41.64 -1.83
N VAL A 8 -26.69 41.28 -2.99
CA VAL A 8 -26.35 39.88 -3.32
C VAL A 8 -25.05 39.52 -2.59
N CYS A 9 -25.14 38.82 -1.47
CA CYS A 9 -24.00 38.17 -0.86
C CYS A 9 -23.62 36.95 -1.71
N VAL A 10 -22.61 37.11 -2.55
CA VAL A 10 -21.91 35.97 -3.16
C VAL A 10 -21.06 35.34 -2.07
N ALA A 11 -21.55 34.24 -1.52
CA ALA A 11 -20.73 33.39 -0.67
C ALA A 11 -19.65 32.72 -1.56
N LEU A 12 -18.44 33.26 -1.53
CA LEU A 12 -17.24 32.53 -1.97
C LEU A 12 -17.07 31.34 -1.04
N MET A 13 -17.59 30.20 -1.47
CA MET A 13 -17.15 28.93 -0.91
C MET A 13 -15.68 28.76 -1.34
N GLY A 14 -14.77 29.17 -0.47
CA GLY A 14 -13.36 28.81 -0.58
C GLY A 14 -13.29 27.30 -0.60
N ILE A 15 -12.83 26.74 -1.71
CA ILE A 15 -12.35 25.37 -1.77
C ILE A 15 -11.11 25.38 -0.88
N ALA A 16 -11.30 25.07 0.41
CA ALA A 16 -10.18 24.74 1.27
C ALA A 16 -9.56 23.49 0.65
N SER A 17 -8.43 23.67 0.00
CA SER A 17 -7.53 22.55 -0.32
C SER A 17 -7.30 21.83 1.00
N ALA A 18 -7.81 20.62 1.14
CA ALA A 18 -7.51 19.77 2.30
C ALA A 18 -6.00 19.58 2.29
N THR A 19 -5.28 20.41 3.06
CA THR A 19 -3.88 20.14 3.37
C THR A 19 -3.87 18.80 4.06
N ALA A 20 -3.00 17.89 3.61
CA ALA A 20 -2.86 16.58 4.21
C ALA A 20 -2.61 16.77 5.72
N GLN A 21 -3.55 16.33 6.56
CA GLN A 21 -3.44 16.43 8.02
C GLN A 21 -2.40 15.46 8.57
N ILE A 22 -2.10 14.42 7.79
CA ILE A 22 -1.16 13.36 8.14
C ILE A 22 -0.21 13.12 6.96
N LYS A 23 1.08 13.07 7.25
CA LYS A 23 2.12 12.68 6.32
C LYS A 23 2.59 11.29 6.68
N VAL A 24 2.66 10.40 5.69
CA VAL A 24 3.22 9.07 5.87
C VAL A 24 4.54 8.99 5.11
N THR A 25 5.57 8.44 5.74
CA THR A 25 6.88 8.23 5.12
C THR A 25 7.34 6.79 5.27
N PHE A 26 8.07 6.30 4.29
CA PHE A 26 8.73 4.99 4.33
C PHE A 26 10.14 5.12 3.73
N ASN A 27 11.15 4.65 4.45
CA ASN A 27 12.57 4.80 4.06
C ASN A 27 12.96 6.25 3.71
N GLY A 28 12.36 7.23 4.41
CA GLY A 28 12.60 8.66 4.20
C GLY A 28 11.82 9.31 3.05
N GLU A 29 11.10 8.55 2.25
CA GLU A 29 10.27 9.06 1.16
C GLU A 29 8.79 9.20 1.58
N VAL A 30 8.10 10.21 1.03
CA VAL A 30 6.67 10.42 1.27
C VAL A 30 5.85 9.37 0.53
N VAL A 31 5.03 8.65 1.27
CA VAL A 31 4.08 7.67 0.73
C VAL A 31 2.88 8.40 0.14
N LYS A 32 2.51 8.05 -1.09
CA LYS A 32 1.37 8.59 -1.83
C LYS A 32 0.25 7.56 -1.92
N ASP A 33 -0.94 8.06 -2.23
CA ASP A 33 -2.10 7.19 -2.44
C ASP A 33 -1.84 6.15 -3.55
N GLY A 34 -2.03 4.87 -3.21
CA GLY A 34 -1.76 3.73 -4.07
C GLY A 34 -0.31 3.27 -4.13
N ASP A 35 0.62 3.87 -3.37
CA ASP A 35 2.02 3.40 -3.33
C ASP A 35 2.12 1.99 -2.71
N VAL A 36 3.14 1.24 -3.14
CA VAL A 36 3.45 -0.11 -2.62
C VAL A 36 4.80 -0.08 -1.92
N LEU A 37 4.78 -0.40 -0.65
CA LEU A 37 5.96 -0.56 0.18
C LEU A 37 6.38 -2.03 0.13
N THR A 38 7.62 -2.31 -0.24
CA THR A 38 8.10 -3.69 -0.37
C THR A 38 9.04 -4.03 0.78
N HIS A 39 8.78 -5.17 1.40
CA HIS A 39 9.57 -5.74 2.48
C HIS A 39 10.06 -7.12 2.06
N TYR A 40 11.31 -7.42 2.35
CA TYR A 40 11.91 -8.72 2.06
C TYR A 40 12.10 -9.52 3.35
N ALA A 41 11.66 -10.77 3.34
CA ALA A 41 11.89 -11.67 4.45
C ALA A 41 13.37 -12.08 4.51
N VAL A 42 13.88 -12.14 5.71
CA VAL A 42 15.25 -12.57 6.02
C VAL A 42 15.18 -13.89 6.77
N GLU A 43 16.01 -14.83 6.37
CA GLU A 43 16.21 -16.08 7.14
C GLU A 43 17.14 -15.78 8.31
N ASP A 44 16.71 -16.15 9.51
CA ASP A 44 17.56 -16.23 10.68
C ASP A 44 18.06 -17.67 10.84
N PRO A 45 19.32 -17.96 10.47
CA PRO A 45 19.85 -19.31 10.51
C PRO A 45 20.05 -19.82 11.95
N ASP A 46 20.19 -18.93 12.92
CA ASP A 46 20.42 -19.28 14.32
C ASP A 46 19.10 -19.72 15.00
N GLU A 47 17.99 -19.07 14.61
CA GLU A 47 16.66 -19.39 15.14
C GLU A 47 15.86 -20.33 14.23
N GLY A 48 16.30 -20.55 12.97
CA GLY A 48 15.58 -21.32 11.98
C GLY A 48 14.24 -20.69 11.57
N THR A 49 14.14 -19.37 11.70
CA THR A 49 12.94 -18.60 11.37
C THR A 49 13.14 -17.79 10.10
N VAL A 50 12.05 -17.47 9.44
CA VAL A 50 12.02 -16.57 8.27
C VAL A 50 10.97 -15.52 8.52
N GLY A 51 11.33 -14.26 8.39
CA GLY A 51 10.37 -13.21 8.65
C GLY A 51 10.77 -11.82 8.14
N VAL A 52 9.81 -10.95 8.19
CA VAL A 52 10.02 -9.50 8.07
C VAL A 52 9.84 -8.90 9.45
N ASP A 53 10.88 -8.24 9.92
CA ASP A 53 10.92 -7.58 11.23
C ASP A 53 11.47 -6.15 11.09
N GLU A 54 11.24 -5.54 9.95
CA GLU A 54 11.71 -4.20 9.65
C GLU A 54 10.72 -3.11 10.08
N SER A 55 11.25 -1.91 10.29
CA SER A 55 10.43 -0.71 10.52
C SER A 55 9.53 -0.46 9.32
N GLY A 56 8.25 -0.29 9.58
CA GLY A 56 7.26 0.04 8.57
C GLY A 56 7.11 1.56 8.35
N PRO A 57 5.99 1.99 7.77
CA PRO A 57 5.73 3.40 7.53
C PRO A 57 5.59 4.19 8.83
N VAL A 58 6.08 5.44 8.78
CA VAL A 58 6.02 6.42 9.87
C VAL A 58 4.94 7.44 9.57
N TYR A 59 4.08 7.69 10.52
CA TYR A 59 3.02 8.68 10.50
C TYR A 59 3.46 9.94 11.23
N LEU A 60 3.33 11.11 10.58
CA LEU A 60 3.60 12.42 11.16
C LEU A 60 2.34 13.28 11.02
N ALA A 61 1.80 13.74 12.13
CA ALA A 61 0.70 14.71 12.10
C ALA A 61 1.23 16.09 11.68
N GLU A 62 0.76 16.62 10.57
CA GLU A 62 1.03 18.00 10.13
C GLU A 62 0.05 18.99 10.77
N SER A 63 -1.10 18.52 11.21
CA SER A 63 -2.07 19.20 12.07
C SER A 63 -2.77 18.17 12.95
N ASP A 64 -3.53 18.62 13.94
CA ASP A 64 -4.29 17.73 14.82
C ASP A 64 -5.21 16.80 14.04
N CYS A 65 -5.10 15.50 14.29
CA CYS A 65 -5.91 14.44 13.68
C CYS A 65 -6.85 13.83 14.71
N PHE A 66 -8.17 13.84 14.46
CA PHE A 66 -9.14 13.24 15.38
C PHE A 66 -10.39 12.68 14.70
N PRO A 67 -10.73 11.41 14.97
CA PRO A 67 -9.77 10.38 15.37
C PRO A 67 -8.79 10.06 14.23
N LEU A 68 -7.56 9.70 14.56
CA LEU A 68 -6.67 9.03 13.61
C LEU A 68 -6.99 7.52 13.67
N LYS A 69 -7.39 6.96 12.54
CA LYS A 69 -7.78 5.55 12.40
C LYS A 69 -7.02 4.89 11.25
N LEU A 70 -6.49 3.72 11.52
CA LEU A 70 -5.86 2.85 10.53
C LEU A 70 -6.72 1.60 10.34
N VAL A 71 -6.97 1.22 9.10
CA VAL A 71 -7.66 -0.02 8.73
C VAL A 71 -6.72 -0.84 7.87
N LEU A 72 -6.22 -1.94 8.43
CA LEU A 72 -5.37 -2.90 7.73
C LEU A 72 -6.24 -3.98 7.11
N ASN A 73 -6.09 -4.20 5.81
CA ASN A 73 -6.79 -5.23 5.05
C ASN A 73 -5.77 -6.25 4.54
N TYR A 74 -6.11 -7.52 4.64
CA TYR A 74 -5.24 -8.66 4.33
C TYR A 74 -6.08 -9.91 4.01
N ASP A 75 -5.46 -10.94 3.47
CA ASP A 75 -6.14 -12.22 3.30
C ASP A 75 -6.13 -13.06 4.59
N ALA A 76 -7.00 -14.07 4.64
CA ALA A 76 -7.15 -14.92 5.82
C ALA A 76 -5.88 -15.74 6.14
N GLU A 77 -5.04 -16.02 5.14
CA GLU A 77 -3.79 -16.73 5.34
C GLU A 77 -2.77 -15.83 6.05
N PHE A 78 -2.65 -14.56 5.61
CA PHE A 78 -1.80 -13.57 6.24
C PHE A 78 -2.13 -13.36 7.71
N ALA A 79 -3.41 -13.47 8.10
CA ALA A 79 -3.84 -13.32 9.49
C ALA A 79 -3.08 -14.25 10.45
N SER A 80 -2.78 -15.47 10.01
CA SER A 80 -2.03 -16.45 10.82
C SER A 80 -0.53 -16.20 10.88
N LYS A 81 -0.02 -15.31 10.03
CA LYS A 81 1.41 -15.03 9.84
C LYS A 81 1.83 -13.68 10.39
N GLY A 82 0.88 -12.74 10.54
CA GLY A 82 1.14 -11.35 10.87
C GLY A 82 0.84 -10.98 12.31
N THR A 83 1.68 -10.11 12.87
CA THR A 83 1.39 -9.34 14.09
C THR A 83 1.48 -7.85 13.73
N TRP A 84 0.47 -7.09 14.10
CA TRP A 84 0.38 -5.68 13.78
C TRP A 84 0.67 -4.80 14.97
N CYS A 85 1.74 -4.02 14.91
CA CYS A 85 2.16 -3.06 15.93
C CYS A 85 1.98 -1.63 15.41
N THR A 86 1.24 -0.81 16.14
CA THR A 86 1.12 0.64 15.93
C THR A 86 0.43 1.27 17.17
N PHE A 87 0.57 2.55 17.35
CA PHE A 87 0.01 3.28 18.49
C PHE A 87 0.45 2.73 19.86
N GLY A 88 1.69 2.20 19.91
CA GLY A 88 2.27 1.63 21.13
C GLY A 88 1.73 0.25 21.52
N GLU A 89 1.01 -0.43 20.63
CA GLU A 89 0.44 -1.77 20.87
C GLU A 89 0.64 -2.72 19.72
N CYS A 90 0.90 -3.99 20.06
CA CYS A 90 0.93 -5.11 19.11
C CYS A 90 -0.29 -6.00 19.30
N SER A 91 -0.88 -6.47 18.22
CA SER A 91 -2.01 -7.39 18.24
C SER A 91 -1.88 -8.46 17.16
N LEU A 92 -2.34 -9.65 17.47
CA LEU A 92 -2.53 -10.70 16.48
C LEU A 92 -3.66 -10.31 15.53
N LEU A 93 -3.57 -10.77 14.30
CA LEU A 93 -4.56 -10.53 13.26
C LEU A 93 -5.61 -11.64 13.23
N PHE A 94 -6.86 -11.28 12.98
CA PHE A 94 -7.98 -12.21 12.86
C PHE A 94 -8.90 -11.76 11.72
N GLY A 95 -9.43 -12.73 10.98
CA GLY A 95 -10.29 -12.43 9.82
C GLY A 95 -9.50 -11.89 8.64
N THR A 96 -9.99 -10.82 8.02
CA THR A 96 -9.39 -10.21 6.82
C THR A 96 -9.20 -8.70 6.96
N THR A 97 -9.56 -8.14 8.12
CA THR A 97 -9.48 -6.70 8.40
C THR A 97 -9.20 -6.48 9.88
N ALA A 98 -8.32 -5.57 10.20
CA ALA A 98 -8.08 -5.09 11.55
C ALA A 98 -8.14 -3.56 11.59
N THR A 99 -8.65 -3.01 12.69
CA THR A 99 -8.75 -1.55 12.88
C THR A 99 -8.05 -1.13 14.16
N LYS A 100 -7.26 -0.08 14.10
CA LYS A 100 -6.71 0.61 15.27
C LYS A 100 -7.02 2.09 15.22
N ILE A 101 -7.37 2.64 16.38
CA ILE A 101 -7.68 4.06 16.54
C ILE A 101 -6.73 4.60 17.60
N TYR A 102 -6.08 5.73 17.33
CA TYR A 102 -5.15 6.33 18.27
C TYR A 102 -5.84 6.65 19.61
N GLY A 103 -5.19 6.23 20.71
CA GLY A 103 -5.70 6.37 22.08
C GLY A 103 -6.68 5.28 22.54
N VAL A 104 -7.17 4.42 21.63
CA VAL A 104 -8.09 3.31 21.99
C VAL A 104 -7.27 2.02 22.10
N LYS A 105 -7.10 1.52 23.32
CA LYS A 105 -6.34 0.28 23.63
C LYS A 105 -7.24 -0.89 23.99
N LYS A 106 -8.40 -0.62 24.55
CA LYS A 106 -9.40 -1.63 24.96
C LYS A 106 -10.81 -1.11 24.76
N GLU A 107 -11.76 -2.00 24.85
CA GLU A 107 -13.19 -1.64 24.80
C GLU A 107 -13.53 -0.61 25.89
N GLY A 108 -14.23 0.46 25.47
CA GLY A 108 -14.62 1.58 26.36
C GLY A 108 -13.62 2.74 26.40
N ASP A 109 -12.43 2.61 25.83
CA ASP A 109 -11.50 3.74 25.70
C ASP A 109 -12.02 4.74 24.67
N ALA A 110 -11.78 6.04 24.94
CA ALA A 110 -12.08 7.10 24.00
C ALA A 110 -10.87 7.38 23.09
N PRO A 111 -11.08 7.70 21.79
CA PRO A 111 -10.03 8.18 20.92
C PRO A 111 -9.35 9.43 21.52
N GLN A 112 -8.06 9.57 21.24
CA GLN A 112 -7.27 10.74 21.60
C GLN A 112 -6.90 11.52 20.35
N VAL A 113 -6.59 12.81 20.53
CA VAL A 113 -6.05 13.64 19.46
C VAL A 113 -4.62 13.19 19.17
N PHE A 114 -4.32 12.92 17.92
CA PHE A 114 -2.95 12.76 17.45
C PHE A 114 -2.46 14.16 17.06
N GLU A 115 -1.71 14.78 17.97
CA GLU A 115 -1.39 16.20 17.93
C GLU A 115 -0.39 16.56 16.84
N ALA A 116 -0.46 17.79 16.34
CA ALA A 116 0.48 18.31 15.35
C ALA A 116 1.95 18.11 15.81
N GLY A 117 2.78 17.56 14.92
CA GLY A 117 4.18 17.22 15.21
C GLY A 117 4.38 15.86 15.89
N GLN A 118 3.32 15.19 16.32
CA GLN A 118 3.40 13.85 16.87
C GLN A 118 3.70 12.82 15.79
N MET A 119 4.49 11.82 16.13
CA MET A 119 4.88 10.72 15.23
C MET A 119 4.55 9.36 15.87
N ASP A 120 4.19 8.43 15.00
CA ASP A 120 4.06 7.01 15.33
C ASP A 120 4.47 6.18 14.12
N PHE A 121 4.63 4.88 14.29
CA PHE A 121 5.01 3.98 13.21
C PHE A 121 4.07 2.77 13.16
N GLN A 122 3.96 2.17 12.00
CA GLN A 122 3.33 0.88 11.80
C GLN A 122 4.42 -0.16 11.56
N MET A 123 4.33 -1.29 12.22
CA MET A 123 5.18 -2.46 11.99
C MET A 123 4.28 -3.68 11.80
N LEU A 124 4.57 -4.45 10.76
CA LEU A 124 3.98 -5.75 10.53
C LEU A 124 5.09 -6.79 10.65
N HIS A 125 5.11 -7.52 11.76
CA HIS A 125 5.96 -8.69 11.89
C HIS A 125 5.31 -9.83 11.12
N VAL A 126 5.94 -10.30 10.06
CA VAL A 126 5.40 -11.34 9.19
C VAL A 126 6.30 -12.55 9.24
N LYS A 127 5.73 -13.71 9.53
CA LYS A 127 6.45 -15.00 9.57
C LYS A 127 6.13 -15.81 8.32
N PHE A 128 7.17 -16.42 7.75
CA PHE A 128 7.05 -17.37 6.66
C PHE A 128 7.47 -18.76 7.12
N ASN A 129 6.96 -19.77 6.47
CA ASN A 129 7.50 -21.13 6.64
C ASN A 129 8.76 -21.25 5.79
N GLN A 130 9.84 -21.78 6.37
CA GLN A 130 11.09 -21.97 5.66
C GLN A 130 10.88 -22.87 4.41
N GLY A 131 11.37 -22.41 3.24
CA GLY A 131 11.22 -23.10 1.97
C GLY A 131 9.86 -22.94 1.26
N GLU A 132 8.89 -22.28 1.88
CA GLU A 132 7.62 -21.92 1.22
C GLU A 132 7.72 -20.47 0.68
N TYR A 133 8.38 -20.31 -0.45
CA TYR A 133 8.57 -19.02 -1.09
C TYR A 133 7.25 -18.42 -1.54
N LYS A 134 6.94 -17.26 -1.02
CA LYS A 134 5.60 -16.65 -1.15
C LYS A 134 5.62 -15.16 -0.92
N ASP A 135 4.63 -14.48 -1.50
CA ASP A 135 4.36 -13.07 -1.28
C ASP A 135 3.03 -12.89 -0.57
N TYR A 136 2.98 -11.94 0.36
CA TYR A 136 1.74 -11.47 0.96
C TYR A 136 1.55 -9.99 0.65
N LEU A 137 0.37 -9.62 0.17
CA LEU A 137 0.00 -8.24 -0.06
C LEU A 137 -1.08 -7.82 0.92
N THR A 138 -0.81 -6.72 1.63
CA THR A 138 -1.78 -6.06 2.48
C THR A 138 -2.01 -4.63 2.01
N HIS A 139 -3.05 -3.96 2.50
CA HIS A 139 -3.15 -2.52 2.35
C HIS A 139 -3.67 -1.87 3.64
N THR A 140 -3.20 -0.67 3.88
CA THR A 140 -3.62 0.17 4.99
C THR A 140 -4.37 1.38 4.46
N ASP A 141 -5.61 1.55 4.91
CA ASP A 141 -6.37 2.78 4.75
C ASP A 141 -6.16 3.67 5.96
N VAL A 142 -5.81 4.92 5.73
CA VAL A 142 -5.60 5.94 6.75
C VAL A 142 -6.78 6.90 6.75
N TYR A 143 -7.40 7.09 7.91
CA TYR A 143 -8.53 7.99 8.08
C TYR A 143 -8.22 9.08 9.11
N VAL A 144 -8.65 10.30 8.81
CA VAL A 144 -8.74 11.39 9.79
C VAL A 144 -10.21 11.79 9.88
N GLY A 145 -10.80 11.58 11.06
CA GLY A 145 -12.25 11.60 11.19
C GLY A 145 -12.89 10.49 10.38
N GLU A 146 -13.90 10.86 9.60
CA GLU A 146 -14.57 9.94 8.66
C GLU A 146 -13.94 9.93 7.26
N ASN A 147 -12.95 10.80 7.01
CA ASN A 147 -12.35 10.93 5.69
C ASN A 147 -11.17 9.98 5.52
N LYS A 148 -11.22 9.14 4.49
CA LYS A 148 -10.06 8.39 4.05
C LYS A 148 -9.11 9.35 3.31
N VAL A 149 -7.89 9.50 3.85
CA VAL A 149 -6.90 10.46 3.34
C VAL A 149 -5.78 9.79 2.55
N LEU A 150 -5.56 8.50 2.76
CA LEU A 150 -4.50 7.74 2.09
C LEU A 150 -4.83 6.25 2.09
N THR A 151 -4.48 5.56 1.01
CA THR A 151 -4.36 4.11 0.95
C THR A 151 -2.97 3.77 0.45
N PHE A 152 -2.26 2.87 1.11
CA PHE A 152 -1.01 2.32 0.62
C PHE A 152 -0.97 0.80 0.82
N TYR A 153 -0.14 0.14 0.03
CA TYR A 153 0.02 -1.31 0.02
C TYR A 153 1.36 -1.68 0.65
N GLN A 154 1.40 -2.84 1.30
CA GLN A 154 2.65 -3.45 1.78
C GLN A 154 2.76 -4.84 1.19
N ASN A 155 3.85 -5.08 0.47
CA ASN A 155 4.15 -6.36 -0.14
C ASN A 155 5.30 -7.02 0.62
N PHE A 156 5.03 -8.17 1.24
CA PHE A 156 5.98 -8.95 2.01
C PHE A 156 6.42 -10.13 1.16
N ILE A 157 7.70 -10.21 0.84
CA ILE A 157 8.26 -11.16 -0.13
C ILE A 157 9.23 -12.10 0.57
N TYR A 158 8.98 -13.41 0.47
CA TYR A 158 9.97 -14.43 0.73
C TYR A 158 10.35 -15.11 -0.58
N ALA A 159 11.51 -14.74 -1.13
CA ALA A 159 11.97 -15.19 -2.42
C ALA A 159 12.81 -16.45 -2.33
N ASP A 160 12.74 -17.33 -3.35
CA ASP A 160 13.60 -18.49 -3.48
C ASP A 160 15.05 -18.08 -3.81
N PRO A 161 16.02 -18.29 -2.91
CA PRO A 161 17.41 -17.95 -3.18
C PRO A 161 18.07 -18.88 -4.24
N SER A 162 17.45 -20.04 -4.52
CA SER A 162 17.96 -20.99 -5.50
C SER A 162 17.42 -20.79 -6.92
N GLY A 163 16.62 -19.77 -7.15
CA GLY A 163 16.01 -19.46 -8.44
C GLY A 163 17.04 -19.31 -9.55
N ILE A 164 17.46 -20.44 -10.12
CA ILE A 164 18.32 -20.51 -11.30
C ILE A 164 17.49 -19.99 -12.48
N GLY A 165 17.64 -18.74 -12.82
CA GLY A 165 17.07 -18.24 -14.07
C GLY A 165 16.61 -16.80 -14.08
N SER A 166 16.65 -16.10 -12.97
CA SER A 166 16.38 -14.68 -12.98
C SER A 166 17.35 -13.95 -12.07
N THR A 167 18.45 -13.47 -12.65
CA THR A 167 19.28 -12.43 -12.05
C THR A 167 18.57 -11.08 -12.07
N THR A 168 17.28 -11.08 -12.19
CA THR A 168 16.43 -9.90 -12.10
C THR A 168 15.73 -9.96 -10.77
N ALA A 169 16.11 -9.03 -9.94
CA ALA A 169 15.47 -8.74 -8.67
C ALA A 169 13.96 -8.98 -8.73
N GLU A 170 13.54 -9.78 -7.85
CA GLU A 170 12.22 -10.05 -7.32
C GLU A 170 11.18 -9.02 -7.77
N THR A 171 10.58 -9.32 -8.88
CA THR A 171 9.59 -8.45 -9.48
C THR A 171 8.22 -8.92 -9.04
N GLY A 172 7.76 -8.39 -7.91
CA GLY A 172 6.37 -8.52 -7.54
C GLY A 172 5.51 -7.69 -8.48
N VAL A 173 4.75 -8.33 -9.36
CA VAL A 173 3.62 -7.71 -10.06
C VAL A 173 2.39 -8.51 -9.72
N GLN A 174 1.40 -7.87 -9.12
CA GLN A 174 0.15 -8.48 -8.69
C GLN A 174 -1.05 -7.67 -9.16
N LEU A 175 -2.18 -8.34 -9.39
CA LEU A 175 -3.45 -7.68 -9.65
C LEU A 175 -4.17 -7.40 -8.33
N VAL A 176 -4.44 -6.13 -8.06
CA VAL A 176 -5.21 -5.68 -6.89
C VAL A 176 -6.39 -4.86 -7.39
N GLY A 177 -7.59 -5.37 -7.26
CA GLY A 177 -8.77 -4.78 -7.90
C GLY A 177 -8.57 -4.65 -9.41
N ASN A 178 -8.62 -3.44 -9.93
CA ASN A 178 -8.37 -3.13 -11.33
C ASN A 178 -7.01 -2.46 -11.58
N SER A 179 -6.00 -2.77 -10.74
CA SER A 179 -4.66 -2.22 -10.88
C SER A 179 -3.60 -3.31 -10.80
N LEU A 180 -2.58 -3.22 -11.63
CA LEU A 180 -1.35 -3.98 -11.49
C LEU A 180 -0.41 -3.22 -10.57
N VAL A 181 -0.17 -3.77 -9.41
CA VAL A 181 0.73 -3.24 -8.37
C VAL A 181 2.11 -3.87 -8.57
N TYR A 182 3.17 -3.11 -8.42
CA TYR A 182 4.53 -3.59 -8.60
C TYR A 182 5.50 -3.03 -7.55
N GLY A 183 6.52 -3.85 -7.23
CA GLY A 183 7.65 -3.45 -6.40
C GLY A 183 8.95 -4.08 -6.91
N PHE A 184 10.05 -3.33 -6.86
CA PHE A 184 11.37 -3.71 -7.36
C PHE A 184 12.45 -3.39 -6.36
N ALA A 185 13.44 -4.28 -6.20
CA ALA A 185 14.56 -4.09 -5.27
C ALA A 185 15.67 -3.17 -5.82
N SER A 186 15.73 -2.94 -7.13
CA SER A 186 16.81 -2.15 -7.75
C SER A 186 16.25 -1.19 -8.78
N ASP A 187 16.97 -0.09 -9.00
CA ASP A 187 16.65 0.86 -10.04
C ASP A 187 17.18 0.36 -11.40
N ALA A 188 16.23 0.13 -12.32
CA ALA A 188 16.52 -0.22 -13.70
C ALA A 188 15.39 0.31 -14.60
N PRO A 189 15.68 0.64 -15.88
CA PRO A 189 14.64 1.03 -16.84
C PRO A 189 13.63 -0.10 -17.05
N ARG A 190 12.37 0.12 -16.64
CA ARG A 190 11.30 -0.85 -16.76
C ARG A 190 10.09 -0.32 -17.49
N SER A 191 9.37 -1.23 -18.11
CA SER A 191 8.06 -0.93 -18.69
C SER A 191 7.12 -2.10 -18.53
N LEU A 192 5.84 -1.81 -18.32
CA LEU A 192 4.76 -2.77 -18.28
C LEU A 192 3.93 -2.65 -19.55
N LYS A 193 3.70 -3.77 -20.23
CA LYS A 193 2.82 -3.88 -21.37
C LYS A 193 1.69 -4.84 -21.05
N VAL A 194 0.46 -4.49 -21.43
CA VAL A 194 -0.74 -5.32 -21.22
C VAL A 194 -1.36 -5.60 -22.58
N TYR A 195 -1.70 -6.85 -22.82
CA TYR A 195 -2.25 -7.35 -24.05
C TYR A 195 -3.60 -8.03 -23.80
N SER A 196 -4.54 -7.88 -24.71
CA SER A 196 -5.73 -8.71 -24.79
C SER A 196 -5.38 -10.12 -25.25
N VAL A 197 -6.30 -11.07 -25.09
CA VAL A 197 -6.06 -12.50 -25.45
C VAL A 197 -5.77 -12.72 -26.92
N ASP A 198 -6.19 -11.83 -27.81
CA ASP A 198 -5.88 -11.81 -29.23
C ASP A 198 -4.50 -11.20 -29.56
N GLY A 199 -3.71 -10.85 -28.53
CA GLY A 199 -2.35 -10.33 -28.67
C GLY A 199 -2.27 -8.82 -28.94
N LYS A 200 -3.38 -8.10 -28.94
CA LYS A 200 -3.39 -6.65 -29.14
C LYS A 200 -2.86 -5.93 -27.90
N LEU A 201 -1.88 -5.03 -28.08
CA LEU A 201 -1.40 -4.15 -27.00
C LEU A 201 -2.51 -3.16 -26.61
N VAL A 202 -2.98 -3.23 -25.37
CA VAL A 202 -4.07 -2.37 -24.84
C VAL A 202 -3.55 -1.33 -23.85
N LYS A 203 -2.36 -1.56 -23.25
CA LYS A 203 -1.72 -0.58 -22.36
C LYS A 203 -0.21 -0.75 -22.39
N SER A 204 0.52 0.37 -22.32
CA SER A 204 1.98 0.39 -22.18
C SER A 204 2.35 1.57 -21.27
N VAL A 205 3.13 1.30 -20.23
CA VAL A 205 3.53 2.29 -19.22
C VAL A 205 5.01 2.10 -18.91
N ALA A 206 5.80 3.19 -18.93
CA ALA A 206 7.13 3.20 -18.38
C ALA A 206 7.04 3.28 -16.85
N LEU A 207 7.78 2.44 -16.15
CA LEU A 207 7.83 2.38 -14.70
C LEU A 207 9.07 3.14 -14.24
N SER A 208 8.86 4.35 -13.73
CA SER A 208 9.95 5.27 -13.33
C SER A 208 10.29 5.22 -11.84
N LYS A 209 9.57 4.39 -11.07
CA LYS A 209 9.77 4.20 -9.64
C LYS A 209 10.05 2.75 -9.32
N LEU A 210 10.66 2.51 -8.16
CA LEU A 210 10.89 1.16 -7.63
C LEU A 210 9.57 0.45 -7.29
N ASN A 211 8.54 1.18 -6.92
CA ASN A 211 7.23 0.64 -6.60
C ASN A 211 6.11 1.57 -7.10
N GLY A 212 4.92 1.02 -7.22
CA GLY A 212 3.75 1.76 -7.67
C GLY A 212 2.63 0.88 -8.20
N SER A 213 1.66 1.51 -8.83
CA SER A 213 0.54 0.81 -9.45
C SER A 213 0.25 1.32 -10.86
N VAL A 214 -0.23 0.43 -11.71
CA VAL A 214 -0.73 0.73 -13.05
C VAL A 214 -2.20 0.38 -13.09
N SER A 215 -3.06 1.41 -13.09
CA SER A 215 -4.50 1.20 -13.20
C SER A 215 -4.86 0.56 -14.53
N LEU A 216 -5.68 -0.47 -14.50
CA LEU A 216 -6.32 -1.10 -15.65
C LEU A 216 -7.78 -0.62 -15.82
N GLY A 217 -8.18 0.38 -15.05
CA GLY A 217 -9.47 1.04 -15.17
C GLY A 217 -9.69 1.54 -16.60
N GLY A 218 -10.90 1.33 -17.14
CA GLY A 218 -11.24 1.63 -18.53
C GLY A 218 -11.01 0.48 -19.50
N LEU A 219 -10.34 -0.61 -19.11
CA LEU A 219 -10.38 -1.88 -19.85
C LEU A 219 -11.69 -2.62 -19.54
N GLN A 220 -12.21 -3.33 -20.52
CA GLN A 220 -13.41 -4.16 -20.34
C GLN A 220 -13.09 -5.37 -19.46
N ASN A 221 -14.14 -5.93 -18.81
CA ASN A 221 -14.00 -7.19 -18.10
C ASN A 221 -13.51 -8.28 -19.06
N GLY A 222 -12.55 -9.07 -18.60
CA GLY A 222 -11.94 -10.08 -19.47
C GLY A 222 -10.58 -10.54 -19.01
N VAL A 223 -9.96 -11.36 -19.86
CA VAL A 223 -8.61 -11.91 -19.63
C VAL A 223 -7.60 -11.08 -20.41
N TYR A 224 -6.51 -10.74 -19.72
CA TYR A 224 -5.37 -10.02 -20.28
C TYR A 224 -4.08 -10.72 -19.93
N VAL A 225 -3.02 -10.45 -20.69
CA VAL A 225 -1.65 -10.89 -20.40
C VAL A 225 -0.80 -9.64 -20.19
N TYR A 226 -0.08 -9.57 -19.08
CA TYR A 226 0.94 -8.53 -18.92
C TYR A 226 2.33 -9.07 -19.21
N SER A 227 3.20 -8.19 -19.68
CA SER A 227 4.63 -8.41 -19.85
C SER A 227 5.38 -7.24 -19.20
N LEU A 228 6.19 -7.57 -18.20
CA LEU A 228 7.14 -6.65 -17.60
C LEU A 228 8.46 -6.76 -18.36
N LEU A 229 8.95 -5.63 -18.84
CA LEU A 229 10.25 -5.55 -19.49
C LEU A 229 11.22 -4.81 -18.56
N GLU A 230 12.43 -5.32 -18.45
CA GLU A 230 13.56 -4.67 -17.78
C GLU A 230 14.71 -4.53 -18.78
N ASN A 231 15.25 -3.33 -18.92
CA ASN A 231 16.29 -3.03 -19.93
C ASN A 231 15.88 -3.47 -21.35
N GLY A 232 14.57 -3.38 -21.68
CA GLY A 232 14.02 -3.78 -22.97
C GLY A 232 13.83 -5.29 -23.18
N LYS A 233 14.23 -6.12 -22.23
CA LYS A 233 14.03 -7.59 -22.26
C LYS A 233 12.87 -7.99 -21.35
N GLN A 234 12.13 -9.02 -21.72
CA GLN A 234 11.05 -9.55 -20.89
C GLN A 234 11.61 -10.17 -19.64
N ALA A 235 11.26 -9.60 -18.48
CA ALA A 235 11.67 -10.07 -17.16
C ALA A 235 10.58 -10.96 -16.53
N LYS A 236 9.29 -10.60 -16.70
CA LYS A 236 8.17 -11.37 -16.15
C LYS A 236 6.96 -11.23 -17.07
N SER A 237 6.08 -12.21 -17.07
CA SER A 237 4.76 -12.13 -17.68
C SER A 237 3.75 -12.88 -16.81
N GLY A 238 2.48 -12.52 -16.95
CA GLY A 238 1.42 -13.19 -16.22
C GLY A 238 0.05 -12.88 -16.80
N LYS A 239 -0.95 -13.61 -16.30
CA LYS A 239 -2.35 -13.46 -16.69
C LYS A 239 -3.07 -12.62 -15.63
N VAL A 240 -3.94 -11.72 -16.07
CA VAL A 240 -4.86 -10.97 -15.22
C VAL A 240 -6.30 -11.16 -15.70
N VAL A 241 -7.23 -11.20 -14.77
CA VAL A 241 -8.67 -11.32 -15.06
C VAL A 241 -9.36 -10.15 -14.41
N LEU A 242 -9.91 -9.25 -15.25
CA LEU A 242 -10.76 -8.15 -14.79
C LEU A 242 -12.21 -8.62 -14.71
N LYS A 243 -12.87 -8.27 -13.61
CA LYS A 243 -14.27 -8.66 -13.31
C LYS A 243 -15.15 -7.44 -13.15
#